data_21c018fc941a23ed678d9ce214679853
#
_entry.id   21c018fc941a23ed678d9ce214679853
#
_cell.length_a   1.000
_cell.length_b   1.000
_cell.length_c   1.000
_cell.angle_alpha   90.00
_cell.angle_beta   90.00
_cell.angle_gamma   90.00
#
_symmetry.space_group_name_H-M   'P 1'
#
loop_
_entity.id
_entity.type
_entity.pdbx_description
1 polymer ?
#
loop_
_entity_poly.entity_id
_entity_poly.type
_entity_poly.pdbx_seq_one_letter_code
_entity_poly.pdbx_strand_id
1 'polypeptide(L)'
;MHQLYAQLCLNKANGIKQLAILLDPEKINWEAWESTVQAIQHSPANLILVGGSSHSPLAVTQLVQKLKKAIDLPVVLFPGNSAQLAAQADAILFLSLLSGRNPDYLIQQQVDAVPALMQLDLEVISTGYLLIDSGHVTSVERISQTKPIARNQVDLAVHTAKAGEYLGSKLVYLEAGSGAQFPVPIDMIQAVSNTIAVPLIVGGGLRSQREIQAAFDAGADIVVIGTAFEEDPQFFASW
;
A
#
# COMPACT_ATOMS: atom_id res chain seq x y z
N MET A 1 17.63 -9.70 9.44
CA MET A 1 18.17 -8.30 9.36
C MET A 1 17.18 -7.52 8.51
N HIS A 2 16.46 -6.58 9.11
CA HIS A 2 15.43 -5.78 8.44
C HIS A 2 16.09 -4.82 7.45
N GLN A 3 15.90 -5.02 6.14
CA GLN A 3 16.59 -4.27 5.09
C GLN A 3 15.65 -3.71 4.01
N LEU A 4 14.35 -4.01 4.09
CA LEU A 4 13.43 -3.61 3.03
C LEU A 4 13.35 -2.09 2.90
N TYR A 5 13.18 -1.37 4.01
CA TYR A 5 13.14 0.10 3.96
C TYR A 5 14.43 0.71 3.40
N ALA A 6 15.58 0.18 3.81
CA ALA A 6 16.85 0.64 3.28
C ALA A 6 16.94 0.42 1.74
N GLN A 7 16.44 -0.73 1.25
CA GLN A 7 16.38 -1.00 -0.18
C GLN A 7 15.40 -0.07 -0.91
N LEU A 8 14.23 0.24 -0.31
CA LEU A 8 13.29 1.21 -0.90
C LEU A 8 13.92 2.60 -1.03
N CYS A 9 14.66 3.05 -0.01
CA CYS A 9 15.38 4.32 -0.05
C CYS A 9 16.49 4.32 -1.12
N LEU A 10 17.26 3.23 -1.23
CA LEU A 10 18.30 3.08 -2.25
C LEU A 10 17.71 3.10 -3.65
N ASN A 11 16.60 2.40 -3.88
CA ASN A 11 15.90 2.39 -5.16
C ASN A 11 15.41 3.79 -5.53
N LYS A 12 14.78 4.53 -4.60
CA LYS A 12 14.41 5.94 -4.81
C LYS A 12 15.64 6.79 -5.21
N ALA A 13 16.73 6.69 -4.46
CA ALA A 13 17.94 7.46 -4.73
C ALA A 13 18.55 7.19 -6.12
N ASN A 14 18.37 5.97 -6.62
CA ASN A 14 18.83 5.53 -7.95
C ASN A 14 17.78 5.72 -9.04
N GLY A 15 16.61 6.28 -8.75
CA GLY A 15 15.50 6.43 -9.71
C GLY A 15 14.84 5.12 -10.14
N ILE A 16 15.05 4.04 -9.39
CA ILE A 16 14.47 2.71 -9.69
C ILE A 16 13.02 2.68 -9.20
N LYS A 17 12.09 2.58 -10.15
CA LYS A 17 10.66 2.48 -9.89
C LYS A 17 10.29 1.05 -9.51
N GLN A 18 9.32 0.90 -8.62
CA GLN A 18 8.89 -0.39 -8.11
C GLN A 18 7.38 -0.59 -8.26
N LEU A 19 6.99 -1.81 -8.59
CA LEU A 19 5.61 -2.23 -8.67
C LEU A 19 5.29 -3.17 -7.51
N ALA A 20 4.19 -2.92 -6.82
CA ALA A 20 3.65 -3.79 -5.80
C ALA A 20 2.32 -4.38 -6.27
N ILE A 21 2.11 -5.67 -6.07
CA ILE A 21 0.79 -6.30 -6.20
C ILE A 21 0.18 -6.37 -4.81
N LEU A 22 -1.02 -5.82 -4.65
CA LEU A 22 -1.81 -5.93 -3.42
C LEU A 22 -2.80 -7.08 -3.56
N LEU A 23 -2.78 -7.99 -2.61
CA LEU A 23 -3.68 -9.13 -2.52
C LEU A 23 -4.56 -9.01 -1.27
N ASP A 24 -5.87 -9.01 -1.47
CA ASP A 24 -6.84 -9.09 -0.37
C ASP A 24 -7.08 -10.57 -0.02
N PRO A 25 -6.77 -11.01 1.22
CA PRO A 25 -6.91 -12.42 1.62
C PRO A 25 -8.33 -12.99 1.44
N GLU A 26 -9.37 -12.16 1.49
CA GLU A 26 -10.76 -12.59 1.33
C GLU A 26 -11.18 -12.76 -0.14
N LYS A 27 -10.43 -12.17 -1.05
CA LYS A 27 -10.70 -12.24 -2.49
C LYS A 27 -9.90 -13.33 -3.21
N ILE A 28 -9.01 -14.02 -2.52
CA ILE A 28 -8.17 -15.06 -3.13
C ILE A 28 -9.04 -16.24 -3.57
N ASN A 29 -9.00 -16.53 -4.86
CA ASN A 29 -9.53 -17.78 -5.39
C ASN A 29 -8.53 -18.92 -5.19
N TRP A 30 -8.73 -19.71 -4.13
CA TRP A 30 -7.83 -20.81 -3.77
C TRP A 30 -7.80 -21.95 -4.80
N GLU A 31 -8.84 -22.12 -5.62
CA GLU A 31 -8.86 -23.10 -6.71
C GLU A 31 -7.92 -22.68 -7.86
N ALA A 32 -7.74 -21.37 -8.04
CA ALA A 32 -6.85 -20.79 -9.05
C ALA A 32 -5.47 -20.40 -8.47
N TRP A 33 -5.10 -20.86 -7.26
CA TRP A 33 -3.90 -20.41 -6.56
C TRP A 33 -2.62 -20.56 -7.39
N GLU A 34 -2.42 -21.72 -8.04
CA GLU A 34 -1.21 -21.97 -8.84
C GLU A 34 -1.09 -21.01 -10.02
N SER A 35 -2.21 -20.71 -10.70
CA SER A 35 -2.20 -19.74 -11.80
C SER A 35 -1.96 -18.30 -11.29
N THR A 36 -2.47 -17.95 -10.10
CA THR A 36 -2.18 -16.66 -9.47
C THR A 36 -0.69 -16.52 -9.14
N VAL A 37 -0.07 -17.56 -8.58
CA VAL A 37 1.37 -17.58 -8.30
C VAL A 37 2.18 -17.42 -9.59
N GLN A 38 1.84 -18.15 -10.65
CA GLN A 38 2.50 -18.04 -11.95
C GLN A 38 2.35 -16.62 -12.53
N ALA A 39 1.16 -16.03 -12.43
CA ALA A 39 0.93 -14.65 -12.89
C ALA A 39 1.79 -13.63 -12.12
N ILE A 40 1.93 -13.79 -10.80
CA ILE A 40 2.83 -12.95 -9.99
C ILE A 40 4.29 -13.14 -10.40
N GLN A 41 4.75 -14.37 -10.58
CA GLN A 41 6.13 -14.69 -10.97
C GLN A 41 6.51 -14.12 -12.34
N HIS A 42 5.55 -14.02 -13.28
CA HIS A 42 5.74 -13.43 -14.60
C HIS A 42 5.45 -11.93 -14.66
N SER A 43 4.97 -11.34 -13.58
CA SER A 43 4.71 -9.90 -13.51
C SER A 43 6.00 -9.11 -13.26
N PRO A 44 6.02 -7.80 -13.54
CA PRO A 44 7.13 -6.92 -13.20
C PRO A 44 7.13 -6.52 -11.70
N ALA A 45 6.37 -7.19 -10.85
CA ALA A 45 6.28 -6.85 -9.43
C ALA A 45 7.61 -7.05 -8.70
N ASN A 46 7.91 -6.14 -7.77
CA ASN A 46 9.10 -6.17 -6.94
C ASN A 46 8.78 -6.52 -5.48
N LEU A 47 7.51 -6.40 -5.07
CA LEU A 47 7.04 -6.75 -3.73
C LEU A 47 5.54 -7.06 -3.77
N ILE A 48 5.08 -7.80 -2.75
CA ILE A 48 3.67 -8.12 -2.56
C ILE A 48 3.18 -7.42 -1.30
N LEU A 49 2.06 -6.70 -1.41
CA LEU A 49 1.32 -6.22 -0.24
C LEU A 49 0.21 -7.22 0.08
N VAL A 50 0.03 -7.53 1.34
CA VAL A 50 -1.06 -8.39 1.82
C VAL A 50 -1.90 -7.62 2.81
N GLY A 51 -3.17 -7.44 2.50
CA GLY A 51 -4.10 -6.72 3.35
C GLY A 51 -5.36 -6.32 2.60
N GLY A 52 -6.26 -5.72 3.32
CA GLY A 52 -7.54 -5.29 2.80
C GLY A 52 -8.48 -4.91 3.93
N SER A 53 -9.75 -4.69 3.59
CA SER A 53 -10.81 -4.36 4.55
C SER A 53 -11.27 -5.57 5.40
N SER A 54 -10.67 -6.73 5.19
CA SER A 54 -10.93 -7.99 5.91
C SER A 54 -10.68 -7.86 7.41
N HIS A 55 -11.48 -8.55 8.20
CA HIS A 55 -11.30 -8.63 9.65
C HIS A 55 -10.68 -9.96 10.12
N SER A 56 -10.28 -10.86 9.21
CA SER A 56 -9.77 -12.18 9.54
C SER A 56 -8.24 -12.23 9.63
N PRO A 57 -7.63 -12.23 10.84
CA PRO A 57 -6.18 -12.40 11.02
C PRO A 57 -5.69 -13.75 10.48
N LEU A 58 -6.55 -14.79 10.55
CA LEU A 58 -6.21 -16.13 10.06
C LEU A 58 -6.02 -16.14 8.53
N ALA A 59 -6.90 -15.46 7.78
CA ALA A 59 -6.78 -15.38 6.33
C ALA A 59 -5.49 -14.67 5.90
N VAL A 60 -5.11 -13.58 6.59
CA VAL A 60 -3.83 -12.89 6.37
C VAL A 60 -2.65 -13.84 6.58
N THR A 61 -2.63 -14.55 7.72
CA THR A 61 -1.55 -15.49 8.05
C THR A 61 -1.45 -16.61 7.02
N GLN A 62 -2.57 -17.20 6.60
CA GLN A 62 -2.61 -18.27 5.59
C GLN A 62 -2.07 -17.79 4.24
N LEU A 63 -2.48 -16.61 3.78
CA LEU A 63 -2.01 -16.05 2.52
C LEU A 63 -0.51 -15.79 2.56
N VAL A 64 -0.01 -15.12 3.62
CA VAL A 64 1.42 -14.85 3.80
C VAL A 64 2.24 -16.13 3.79
N GLN A 65 1.82 -17.16 4.53
CA GLN A 65 2.51 -18.46 4.55
C GLN A 65 2.59 -19.13 3.19
N LYS A 66 1.51 -19.07 2.39
CA LYS A 66 1.48 -19.63 1.04
C LYS A 66 2.35 -18.82 0.07
N LEU A 67 2.32 -17.50 0.14
CA LEU A 67 3.17 -16.63 -0.67
C LEU A 67 4.65 -16.89 -0.39
N LYS A 68 5.06 -16.91 0.87
CA LYS A 68 6.47 -17.15 1.27
C LYS A 68 7.01 -18.52 0.86
N LYS A 69 6.15 -19.49 0.59
CA LYS A 69 6.54 -20.82 0.05
C LYS A 69 6.65 -20.83 -1.47
N ALA A 70 5.95 -19.91 -2.15
CA ALA A 70 5.78 -19.96 -3.60
C ALA A 70 6.55 -18.86 -4.35
N ILE A 71 6.92 -17.75 -3.68
CA ILE A 71 7.45 -16.56 -4.31
C ILE A 71 8.63 -16.02 -3.49
N ASP A 72 9.70 -15.59 -4.18
CA ASP A 72 10.90 -15.00 -3.56
C ASP A 72 10.79 -13.49 -3.32
N LEU A 73 9.67 -12.86 -3.72
CA LEU A 73 9.46 -11.42 -3.51
C LEU A 73 9.19 -11.10 -2.03
N PRO A 74 9.59 -9.92 -1.55
CA PRO A 74 9.22 -9.44 -0.23
C PRO A 74 7.70 -9.39 -0.06
N VAL A 75 7.19 -9.91 1.06
CA VAL A 75 5.78 -9.87 1.44
C VAL A 75 5.60 -8.89 2.58
N VAL A 76 4.85 -7.83 2.35
CA VAL A 76 4.65 -6.72 3.27
C VAL A 76 3.19 -6.65 3.70
N LEU A 77 2.94 -6.55 4.98
CA LEU A 77 1.58 -6.38 5.50
C LEU A 77 1.08 -4.96 5.23
N PHE A 78 -0.12 -4.86 4.70
CA PHE A 78 -0.90 -3.62 4.51
C PHE A 78 -2.18 -3.72 5.35
N PRO A 79 -2.08 -3.58 6.69
CA PRO A 79 -3.16 -3.93 7.60
C PRO A 79 -4.31 -2.91 7.58
N GLY A 80 -5.54 -3.40 7.56
CA GLY A 80 -6.74 -2.60 7.78
C GLY A 80 -7.07 -2.37 9.27
N ASN A 81 -6.46 -3.16 10.17
CA ASN A 81 -6.59 -3.02 11.62
C ASN A 81 -5.41 -3.66 12.37
N SER A 82 -5.34 -3.43 13.69
CA SER A 82 -4.25 -3.88 14.57
C SER A 82 -4.09 -5.40 14.70
N ALA A 83 -5.09 -6.21 14.32
CA ALA A 83 -5.05 -7.66 14.43
C ALA A 83 -4.53 -8.37 13.17
N GLN A 84 -4.36 -7.67 12.05
CA GLN A 84 -3.89 -8.24 10.79
C GLN A 84 -2.35 -8.37 10.77
N LEU A 85 -1.83 -9.29 11.56
CA LEU A 85 -0.40 -9.56 11.70
C LEU A 85 -0.09 -11.00 11.26
N ALA A 86 1.07 -11.20 10.64
CA ALA A 86 1.58 -12.52 10.23
C ALA A 86 3.10 -12.57 10.41
N ALA A 87 3.59 -13.49 11.23
CA ALA A 87 4.99 -13.60 11.63
C ALA A 87 5.96 -13.89 10.46
N GLN A 88 5.47 -14.46 9.36
CA GLN A 88 6.29 -14.82 8.20
C GLN A 88 6.42 -13.70 7.17
N ALA A 89 5.72 -12.57 7.34
CA ALA A 89 5.91 -11.41 6.48
C ALA A 89 7.31 -10.79 6.70
N ASP A 90 7.81 -10.08 5.71
CA ASP A 90 9.12 -9.42 5.80
C ASP A 90 9.02 -8.06 6.49
N ALA A 91 7.91 -7.36 6.29
CA ALA A 91 7.66 -6.04 6.89
C ALA A 91 6.17 -5.75 7.08
N ILE A 92 5.88 -4.68 7.77
CA ILE A 92 4.55 -4.11 7.92
C ILE A 92 4.57 -2.61 7.63
N LEU A 93 3.61 -2.13 6.83
CA LEU A 93 3.30 -0.72 6.73
C LEU A 93 2.54 -0.31 8.01
N PHE A 94 3.22 0.40 8.89
CA PHE A 94 2.65 0.86 10.15
C PHE A 94 1.90 2.18 9.91
N LEU A 95 0.64 2.05 9.48
CA LEU A 95 -0.14 3.12 8.87
C LEU A 95 -0.67 4.12 9.91
N SER A 96 -0.53 5.41 9.65
CA SER A 96 -1.30 6.48 10.29
C SER A 96 -2.14 7.20 9.25
N LEU A 97 -3.47 7.22 9.40
CA LEU A 97 -4.41 7.86 8.47
C LEU A 97 -4.38 9.37 8.62
N LEU A 98 -3.37 10.01 8.04
CA LEU A 98 -3.09 11.44 8.19
C LEU A 98 -4.13 12.34 7.52
N SER A 99 -4.81 11.87 6.46
CA SER A 99 -5.91 12.61 5.82
C SER A 99 -7.14 12.74 6.71
N GLY A 100 -7.31 11.82 7.67
CA GLY A 100 -8.38 11.85 8.66
C GLY A 100 -8.02 12.62 9.92
N ARG A 101 -9.01 12.75 10.84
CA ARG A 101 -8.80 13.34 12.19
C ARG A 101 -9.41 12.44 13.25
N ASN A 102 -9.63 11.15 12.93
CA ASN A 102 -10.06 10.15 13.90
C ASN A 102 -8.83 9.60 14.64
N PRO A 103 -8.71 9.79 15.97
CA PRO A 103 -7.56 9.34 16.75
C PRO A 103 -7.37 7.83 16.71
N ASP A 104 -8.44 7.04 16.49
CA ASP A 104 -8.34 5.58 16.38
C ASP A 104 -7.42 5.17 15.23
N TYR A 105 -7.48 5.87 14.09
CA TYR A 105 -6.67 5.59 12.90
C TYR A 105 -5.40 6.44 12.81
N LEU A 106 -5.26 7.45 13.68
CA LEU A 106 -4.03 8.23 13.77
C LEU A 106 -3.00 7.56 14.70
N ILE A 107 -3.46 6.94 15.80
CA ILE A 107 -2.55 6.39 16.81
C ILE A 107 -3.08 5.17 17.57
N GLN A 108 -4.40 5.02 17.80
CA GLN A 108 -4.89 3.95 18.69
C GLN A 108 -4.63 2.56 18.10
N GLN A 109 -4.92 2.34 16.81
CA GLN A 109 -4.63 1.06 16.14
C GLN A 109 -3.14 0.69 16.22
N GLN A 110 -2.25 1.67 16.18
CA GLN A 110 -0.82 1.46 16.32
C GLN A 110 -0.47 1.03 17.75
N VAL A 111 -1.04 1.67 18.75
CA VAL A 111 -0.86 1.29 20.17
C VAL A 111 -1.36 -0.14 20.42
N ASP A 112 -2.53 -0.49 19.87
CA ASP A 112 -3.13 -1.82 20.03
C ASP A 112 -2.30 -2.93 19.35
N ALA A 113 -1.60 -2.61 18.26
CA ALA A 113 -0.75 -3.57 17.54
C ALA A 113 0.60 -3.84 18.26
N VAL A 114 1.12 -2.90 19.05
CA VAL A 114 2.47 -2.98 19.65
C VAL A 114 2.71 -4.24 20.46
N PRO A 115 1.81 -4.71 21.37
CA PRO A 115 2.08 -5.90 22.16
C PRO A 115 2.35 -7.16 21.32
N ALA A 116 1.65 -7.31 20.19
CA ALA A 116 1.86 -8.42 19.26
C ALA A 116 3.12 -8.19 18.40
N LEU A 117 3.34 -6.98 17.88
CA LEU A 117 4.52 -6.64 17.09
C LEU A 117 5.83 -6.85 17.84
N MET A 118 5.88 -6.56 19.14
CA MET A 118 7.07 -6.80 19.97
C MET A 118 7.46 -8.29 20.08
N GLN A 119 6.57 -9.22 19.73
CA GLN A 119 6.82 -10.66 19.73
C GLN A 119 7.19 -11.20 18.34
N LEU A 120 7.18 -10.35 17.31
CA LEU A 120 7.42 -10.72 15.92
C LEU A 120 8.72 -10.09 15.42
N ASP A 121 9.43 -10.82 14.56
CA ASP A 121 10.60 -10.32 13.84
C ASP A 121 10.16 -9.68 12.50
N LEU A 122 9.37 -8.60 12.59
CA LEU A 122 8.88 -7.84 11.44
C LEU A 122 9.59 -6.50 11.34
N GLU A 123 9.98 -6.10 10.14
CA GLU A 123 10.41 -4.72 9.88
C GLU A 123 9.20 -3.78 9.94
N VAL A 124 9.16 -2.91 10.96
CA VAL A 124 8.08 -1.92 11.11
C VAL A 124 8.44 -0.64 10.36
N ILE A 125 7.65 -0.32 9.32
CA ILE A 125 7.88 0.86 8.47
C ILE A 125 6.75 1.86 8.71
N SER A 126 7.03 2.92 9.47
CA SER A 126 6.04 3.97 9.73
C SER A 126 5.62 4.64 8.43
N THR A 127 4.30 4.70 8.18
CA THR A 127 3.75 5.13 6.90
C THR A 127 2.65 6.16 7.10
N GLY A 128 2.87 7.36 6.58
CA GLY A 128 1.83 8.39 6.51
C GLY A 128 0.86 8.05 5.38
N TYR A 129 -0.37 7.67 5.74
CA TYR A 129 -1.39 7.23 4.81
C TYR A 129 -2.40 8.35 4.53
N LEU A 130 -2.53 8.75 3.27
CA LEU A 130 -3.41 9.81 2.83
C LEU A 130 -4.46 9.24 1.88
N LEU A 131 -5.72 9.20 2.32
CA LEU A 131 -6.84 8.85 1.47
C LEU A 131 -7.21 10.05 0.61
N ILE A 132 -7.26 9.84 -0.71
CA ILE A 132 -7.64 10.84 -1.71
C ILE A 132 -9.01 10.45 -2.29
N ASP A 133 -9.86 11.42 -2.52
CA ASP A 133 -11.19 11.22 -3.09
C ASP A 133 -11.09 10.53 -4.46
N SER A 134 -11.83 9.46 -4.62
CA SER A 134 -11.82 8.60 -5.80
C SER A 134 -13.13 8.62 -6.59
N GLY A 135 -14.05 9.53 -6.25
CA GLY A 135 -15.37 9.65 -6.88
C GLY A 135 -16.45 8.76 -6.27
N HIS A 136 -16.11 7.93 -5.27
CA HIS A 136 -17.08 7.15 -4.49
C HIS A 136 -16.61 6.92 -3.05
N VAL A 137 -17.54 6.53 -2.17
CA VAL A 137 -17.22 6.25 -0.76
C VAL A 137 -16.45 4.94 -0.65
N THR A 138 -15.20 5.00 -0.23
CA THR A 138 -14.32 3.85 -0.05
C THR A 138 -14.58 3.12 1.28
N SER A 139 -14.07 1.89 1.40
CA SER A 139 -14.09 1.15 2.67
C SER A 139 -13.33 1.89 3.78
N VAL A 140 -12.20 2.51 3.45
CA VAL A 140 -11.41 3.30 4.40
C VAL A 140 -12.20 4.49 4.92
N GLU A 141 -12.85 5.26 4.04
CA GLU A 141 -13.70 6.40 4.43
C GLU A 141 -14.82 5.95 5.38
N ARG A 142 -15.52 4.85 5.01
CA ARG A 142 -16.66 4.34 5.80
C ARG A 142 -16.22 3.82 7.18
N ILE A 143 -15.14 3.03 7.23
CA ILE A 143 -14.69 2.38 8.47
C ILE A 143 -14.04 3.40 9.39
N SER A 144 -13.19 4.29 8.87
CA SER A 144 -12.52 5.32 9.67
C SER A 144 -13.44 6.47 10.07
N GLN A 145 -14.62 6.59 9.43
CA GLN A 145 -15.54 7.73 9.61
C GLN A 145 -14.85 9.08 9.34
N THR A 146 -13.92 9.10 8.39
CA THR A 146 -13.20 10.32 8.00
C THR A 146 -13.40 10.59 6.51
N LYS A 147 -13.22 11.85 6.11
CA LYS A 147 -13.31 12.25 4.70
C LYS A 147 -11.95 12.19 4.04
N PRO A 148 -11.89 11.75 2.77
CA PRO A 148 -10.68 11.85 1.97
C PRO A 148 -10.31 13.31 1.67
N ILE A 149 -9.06 13.56 1.31
CA ILE A 149 -8.65 14.84 0.73
C ILE A 149 -9.26 14.94 -0.67
N ALA A 150 -9.93 16.06 -0.95
CA ALA A 150 -10.55 16.26 -2.25
C ALA A 150 -9.48 16.35 -3.36
N ARG A 151 -9.81 15.87 -4.55
CA ARG A 151 -8.89 15.77 -5.70
C ARG A 151 -8.25 17.10 -6.12
N ASN A 152 -8.92 18.22 -5.88
CA ASN A 152 -8.45 19.56 -6.18
C ASN A 152 -7.71 20.24 -5.01
N GLN A 153 -7.56 19.57 -3.86
CA GLN A 153 -6.88 20.11 -2.68
C GLN A 153 -5.41 19.66 -2.65
N VAL A 154 -4.67 19.95 -3.72
CA VAL A 154 -3.27 19.56 -3.88
C VAL A 154 -2.39 20.06 -2.72
N ASP A 155 -2.52 21.35 -2.34
CA ASP A 155 -1.75 21.93 -1.24
C ASP A 155 -2.02 21.24 0.09
N LEU A 156 -3.27 20.83 0.35
CA LEU A 156 -3.61 20.09 1.57
C LEU A 156 -2.92 18.71 1.59
N ALA A 157 -2.88 18.02 0.46
CA ALA A 157 -2.18 16.75 0.35
C ALA A 157 -0.67 16.93 0.58
N VAL A 158 -0.06 17.94 -0.04
CA VAL A 158 1.36 18.30 0.12
C VAL A 158 1.69 18.61 1.59
N HIS A 159 0.91 19.48 2.22
CA HIS A 159 1.14 19.87 3.63
C HIS A 159 0.93 18.68 4.57
N THR A 160 -0.06 17.81 4.30
CA THR A 160 -0.31 16.63 5.12
C THR A 160 0.80 15.60 4.98
N ALA A 161 1.28 15.35 3.75
CA ALA A 161 2.39 14.45 3.48
C ALA A 161 3.68 14.94 4.16
N LYS A 162 3.98 16.23 4.05
CA LYS A 162 5.17 16.83 4.67
C LYS A 162 5.10 16.83 6.19
N ALA A 163 3.91 17.08 6.76
CA ALA A 163 3.69 16.95 8.19
C ALA A 163 3.95 15.51 8.67
N GLY A 164 3.48 14.50 7.90
CA GLY A 164 3.78 13.09 8.19
C GLY A 164 5.28 12.80 8.20
N GLU A 165 6.02 13.30 7.20
CA GLU A 165 7.48 13.17 7.15
C GLU A 165 8.15 13.83 8.38
N TYR A 166 7.75 15.03 8.76
CA TYR A 166 8.28 15.71 9.95
C TYR A 166 7.94 14.98 11.25
N LEU A 167 6.82 14.27 11.31
CA LEU A 167 6.44 13.42 12.43
C LEU A 167 7.17 12.06 12.43
N GLY A 168 8.00 11.77 11.43
CA GLY A 168 8.83 10.57 11.37
C GLY A 168 8.26 9.44 10.51
N SER A 169 7.29 9.71 9.63
CA SER A 169 6.89 8.73 8.62
C SER A 169 8.06 8.42 7.69
N LYS A 170 8.37 7.15 7.55
CA LYS A 170 9.41 6.62 6.66
C LYS A 170 8.93 6.49 5.21
N LEU A 171 7.62 6.35 5.02
CA LEU A 171 6.96 6.30 3.72
C LEU A 171 5.74 7.23 3.74
N VAL A 172 5.36 7.73 2.59
CA VAL A 172 4.06 8.36 2.36
C VAL A 172 3.30 7.55 1.34
N TYR A 173 2.03 7.29 1.60
CA TYR A 173 1.14 6.55 0.70
C TYR A 173 -0.07 7.42 0.33
N LEU A 174 -0.18 7.79 -0.96
CA LEU A 174 -1.37 8.38 -1.55
C LEU A 174 -2.28 7.28 -2.09
N GLU A 175 -3.44 7.11 -1.51
CA GLU A 175 -4.37 6.01 -1.80
C GLU A 175 -5.72 6.53 -2.27
N ALA A 176 -6.18 6.07 -3.44
CA ALA A 176 -7.53 6.33 -3.93
C ALA A 176 -8.58 5.33 -3.45
N GLY A 177 -8.15 4.19 -2.88
CA GLY A 177 -9.02 3.14 -2.35
C GLY A 177 -9.25 1.98 -3.32
N SER A 178 -9.60 0.81 -2.74
CA SER A 178 -9.97 -0.37 -3.53
C SER A 178 -11.22 -0.09 -4.36
N GLY A 179 -11.18 -0.44 -5.65
CA GLY A 179 -12.28 -0.21 -6.57
C GLY A 179 -12.49 1.27 -6.96
N ALA A 180 -11.51 2.13 -6.70
CA ALA A 180 -11.56 3.56 -7.01
C ALA A 180 -12.04 3.82 -8.46
N GLN A 181 -12.94 4.79 -8.61
CA GLN A 181 -13.40 5.24 -9.93
C GLN A 181 -12.31 6.03 -10.66
N PHE A 182 -11.55 6.83 -9.90
CA PHE A 182 -10.46 7.64 -10.42
C PHE A 182 -9.19 7.39 -9.59
N PRO A 183 -8.01 7.25 -10.22
CA PRO A 183 -6.74 7.18 -9.51
C PRO A 183 -6.40 8.54 -8.87
N VAL A 184 -5.36 8.57 -8.03
CA VAL A 184 -4.81 9.82 -7.48
C VAL A 184 -4.44 10.77 -8.62
N PRO A 185 -4.80 12.08 -8.54
CA PRO A 185 -4.46 13.06 -9.57
C PRO A 185 -2.95 13.17 -9.80
N ILE A 186 -2.54 13.25 -11.06
CA ILE A 186 -1.13 13.31 -11.46
C ILE A 186 -0.41 14.56 -10.92
N ASP A 187 -1.07 15.70 -10.93
CA ASP A 187 -0.56 16.95 -10.36
C ASP A 187 -0.35 16.86 -8.84
N MET A 188 -1.24 16.14 -8.14
CA MET A 188 -1.09 15.87 -6.70
C MET A 188 0.10 14.95 -6.42
N ILE A 189 0.29 13.87 -7.20
CA ILE A 189 1.44 12.99 -7.09
C ILE A 189 2.73 13.79 -7.27
N GLN A 190 2.80 14.60 -8.33
CA GLN A 190 3.97 15.41 -8.65
C GLN A 190 4.28 16.43 -7.55
N ALA A 191 3.27 17.14 -7.05
CA ALA A 191 3.45 18.14 -6.01
C ALA A 191 3.93 17.53 -4.69
N VAL A 192 3.37 16.38 -4.30
CA VAL A 192 3.79 15.65 -3.09
C VAL A 192 5.21 15.11 -3.28
N SER A 193 5.51 14.44 -4.40
CA SER A 193 6.84 13.89 -4.69
C SER A 193 7.94 14.95 -4.67
N ASN A 194 7.68 16.15 -5.20
CA ASN A 194 8.63 17.26 -5.20
C ASN A 194 8.89 17.85 -3.79
N THR A 195 8.03 17.52 -2.81
CA THR A 195 8.09 18.14 -1.47
C THR A 195 8.67 17.21 -0.41
N ILE A 196 8.44 15.90 -0.50
CA ILE A 196 8.90 14.93 0.49
C ILE A 196 10.22 14.29 0.07
N ALA A 197 11.08 13.93 1.03
CA ALA A 197 12.32 13.20 0.79
C ALA A 197 12.15 11.68 0.92
N VAL A 198 11.17 11.22 1.69
CA VAL A 198 10.88 9.78 1.89
C VAL A 198 10.24 9.17 0.64
N PRO A 199 10.30 7.83 0.44
CA PRO A 199 9.65 7.19 -0.70
C PRO A 199 8.14 7.39 -0.73
N LEU A 200 7.62 7.64 -1.95
CA LEU A 200 6.20 7.85 -2.22
C LEU A 200 5.56 6.61 -2.83
N ILE A 201 4.55 6.08 -2.16
CA ILE A 201 3.68 5.01 -2.67
C ILE A 201 2.41 5.64 -3.24
N VAL A 202 1.95 5.13 -4.37
CA VAL A 202 0.68 5.54 -5.00
C VAL A 202 -0.14 4.31 -5.34
N GLY A 203 -1.40 4.27 -4.92
CA GLY A 203 -2.30 3.15 -5.21
C GLY A 203 -3.76 3.55 -5.38
N GLY A 204 -4.55 2.58 -5.79
CA GLY A 204 -5.98 2.71 -6.03
C GLY A 204 -6.34 3.26 -7.42
N GLY A 205 -7.25 2.58 -8.10
CA GLY A 205 -7.85 3.03 -9.36
C GLY A 205 -6.97 2.94 -10.61
N LEU A 206 -5.74 2.43 -10.51
CA LEU A 206 -4.85 2.24 -11.67
C LEU A 206 -5.22 0.93 -12.40
N ARG A 207 -5.59 1.03 -13.69
CA ARG A 207 -6.15 -0.07 -14.48
C ARG A 207 -5.45 -0.30 -15.82
N SER A 208 -4.38 0.44 -16.09
CA SER A 208 -3.62 0.31 -17.34
C SER A 208 -2.14 0.62 -17.15
N GLN A 209 -1.31 0.06 -18.03
CA GLN A 209 0.12 0.36 -18.08
C GLN A 209 0.38 1.87 -18.24
N ARG A 210 -0.44 2.54 -19.03
CA ARG A 210 -0.33 4.00 -19.24
C ARG A 210 -0.54 4.78 -17.94
N GLU A 211 -1.51 4.40 -17.11
CA GLU A 211 -1.78 5.06 -15.84
C GLU A 211 -0.67 4.80 -14.83
N ILE A 212 -0.12 3.58 -14.81
CA ILE A 212 1.02 3.20 -13.97
C ILE A 212 2.24 4.02 -14.37
N GLN A 213 2.55 4.10 -15.67
CA GLN A 213 3.67 4.89 -16.15
C GLN A 213 3.48 6.38 -15.84
N ALA A 214 2.28 6.92 -16.00
CA ALA A 214 1.98 8.32 -15.65
C ALA A 214 2.19 8.60 -14.16
N ALA A 215 1.85 7.66 -13.27
CA ALA A 215 2.13 7.79 -11.83
C ALA A 215 3.64 7.78 -11.54
N PHE A 216 4.41 6.93 -12.21
CA PHE A 216 5.87 6.91 -12.10
C PHE A 216 6.50 8.20 -12.64
N ASP A 217 6.06 8.70 -13.77
CA ASP A 217 6.55 9.94 -14.39
C ASP A 217 6.23 11.16 -13.51
N ALA A 218 5.11 11.13 -12.78
CA ALA A 218 4.74 12.14 -11.80
C ALA A 218 5.55 12.05 -10.49
N GLY A 219 6.37 11.02 -10.31
CA GLY A 219 7.30 10.92 -9.19
C GLY A 219 6.94 9.87 -8.14
N ALA A 220 5.94 9.00 -8.37
CA ALA A 220 5.76 7.84 -7.52
C ALA A 220 7.03 6.97 -7.54
N ASP A 221 7.48 6.51 -6.37
CA ASP A 221 8.59 5.57 -6.24
C ASP A 221 8.08 4.13 -6.30
N ILE A 222 6.90 3.89 -5.74
CA ILE A 222 6.23 2.60 -5.71
C ILE A 222 4.79 2.79 -6.18
N VAL A 223 4.34 1.97 -7.12
CA VAL A 223 2.94 1.92 -7.57
C VAL A 223 2.30 0.62 -7.12
N VAL A 224 1.08 0.69 -6.60
CA VAL A 224 0.34 -0.48 -6.07
C VAL A 224 -0.84 -0.81 -6.98
N ILE A 225 -0.90 -2.07 -7.42
CA ILE A 225 -1.98 -2.63 -8.21
C ILE A 225 -2.67 -3.72 -7.38
N GLY A 226 -3.95 -3.51 -7.06
CA GLY A 226 -4.80 -4.49 -6.38
C GLY A 226 -5.90 -4.98 -7.29
N THR A 227 -7.03 -4.28 -7.33
CA THR A 227 -8.26 -4.67 -8.02
C THR A 227 -8.04 -5.11 -9.47
N ALA A 228 -7.20 -4.41 -10.25
CA ALA A 228 -6.96 -4.77 -11.65
C ALA A 228 -6.31 -6.16 -11.78
N PHE A 229 -5.38 -6.52 -10.90
CA PHE A 229 -4.77 -7.85 -10.86
C PHE A 229 -5.71 -8.91 -10.27
N GLU A 230 -6.52 -8.56 -9.26
CA GLU A 230 -7.53 -9.47 -8.67
C GLU A 230 -8.63 -9.84 -9.68
N GLU A 231 -9.05 -8.87 -10.52
CA GLU A 231 -10.05 -9.07 -11.57
C GLU A 231 -9.49 -9.82 -12.78
N ASP A 232 -8.21 -9.58 -13.13
CA ASP A 232 -7.52 -10.24 -14.25
C ASP A 232 -6.05 -10.54 -13.89
N PRO A 233 -5.74 -11.78 -13.48
CA PRO A 233 -4.36 -12.20 -13.23
C PRO A 233 -3.42 -12.07 -14.44
N GLN A 234 -3.97 -12.00 -15.67
CA GLN A 234 -3.19 -11.76 -16.89
C GLN A 234 -2.94 -10.26 -17.16
N PHE A 235 -3.31 -9.38 -16.22
CA PHE A 235 -3.14 -7.91 -16.34
C PHE A 235 -1.72 -7.52 -16.81
N PHE A 236 -0.70 -8.26 -16.42
CA PHE A 236 0.69 -8.00 -16.80
C PHE A 236 1.19 -8.82 -18.01
N ALA A 237 0.37 -9.66 -18.64
CA ALA A 237 0.82 -10.55 -19.71
C ALA A 237 1.31 -9.82 -21.00
N SER A 238 0.92 -8.56 -21.15
CA SER A 238 1.33 -7.72 -22.29
C SER A 238 2.43 -6.69 -21.98
N TRP A 239 3.12 -6.87 -20.86
CA TRP A 239 4.17 -5.93 -20.36
C TRP A 239 5.56 -6.34 -20.82
#